data_9b57b211e3e3b272c7bc21af9003e3d5
#
_entry.id   9b57b211e3e3b272c7bc21af9003e3d5
#
_cell.length_a   1.000
_cell.length_b   1.000
_cell.length_c   1.000
_cell.angle_alpha   90.00
_cell.angle_beta   90.00
_cell.angle_gamma   90.00
#
_symmetry.space_group_name_H-M   'P 1'
#
loop_
_entity.id
_entity.type
_entity.pdbx_description
1 polymer ?
#
loop_
_entity_poly.entity_id
_entity_poly.type
_entity_poly.pdbx_seq_one_letter_code
_entity_poly.pdbx_strand_id
1 'polypeptide(L)'
;LVEAIKSDKYDVIVINFANPDMVGHTGVIPAAVKAVERVDSLVGDAVQAIKDVDGVLFICADHGNAEQMIDYETGKPHTAHTTNPVPFILVNADPKYKLREGGCLADIAPTLLEIMGLEQPAEMTGKSLLL
;
A
#
# COMPACT_ATOMS: atom_id res chain seq x y z
N LEU A 1 9.67 11.22 4.95
CA LEU A 1 8.34 11.20 4.37
C LEU A 1 7.50 12.38 4.89
N VAL A 2 7.28 12.51 6.19
CA VAL A 2 6.45 13.57 6.78
C VAL A 2 6.91 14.97 6.36
N GLU A 3 8.22 15.25 6.38
CA GLU A 3 8.77 16.52 5.89
C GLU A 3 8.49 16.75 4.40
N ALA A 4 8.58 15.70 3.57
CA ALA A 4 8.28 15.80 2.15
C ALA A 4 6.80 16.12 1.91
N ILE A 5 5.91 15.45 2.63
CA ILE A 5 4.46 15.72 2.58
C ILE A 5 4.17 17.18 2.94
N LYS A 6 4.75 17.68 4.03
CA LYS A 6 4.50 19.04 4.53
C LYS A 6 5.24 20.13 3.74
N SER A 7 6.12 19.77 2.81
CA SER A 7 6.97 20.73 2.08
C SER A 7 6.27 21.46 0.94
N ASP A 8 5.10 20.96 0.49
CA ASP A 8 4.35 21.47 -0.68
C ASP A 8 5.20 21.54 -1.97
N LYS A 9 6.14 20.57 -2.12
CA LYS A 9 7.04 20.51 -3.28
C LYS A 9 6.67 19.43 -4.28
N TYR A 10 5.82 18.49 -3.89
CA TYR A 10 5.53 17.31 -4.67
C TYR A 10 4.03 17.10 -4.80
N ASP A 11 3.54 16.90 -6.02
CA ASP A 11 2.16 16.54 -6.30
C ASP A 11 1.90 15.06 -5.97
N VAL A 12 2.92 14.21 -6.12
CA VAL A 12 2.86 12.76 -5.83
C VAL A 12 4.13 12.33 -5.11
N ILE A 13 3.95 11.55 -4.05
CA ILE A 13 5.04 10.90 -3.31
C ILE A 13 4.78 9.40 -3.29
N VAL A 14 5.74 8.60 -3.74
CA VAL A 14 5.71 7.14 -3.66
C VAL A 14 6.80 6.68 -2.72
N ILE A 15 6.43 5.84 -1.76
CA ILE A 15 7.37 5.26 -0.79
C ILE A 15 7.09 3.77 -0.61
N ASN A 16 8.15 2.99 -0.43
CA ASN A 16 8.08 1.58 -0.08
C ASN A 16 8.66 1.35 1.32
N PHE A 17 7.89 0.71 2.19
CA PHE A 17 8.34 0.20 3.49
C PHE A 17 8.67 -1.29 3.35
N ALA A 18 9.87 -1.61 2.89
CA ALA A 18 10.31 -2.98 2.59
C ALA A 18 10.49 -3.88 3.83
N ASN A 19 10.35 -3.36 5.05
CA ASN A 19 10.65 -4.08 6.28
C ASN A 19 9.83 -5.37 6.46
N PRO A 20 8.50 -5.43 6.22
CA PRO A 20 7.73 -6.65 6.38
C PRO A 20 8.19 -7.77 5.44
N ASP A 21 8.48 -7.44 4.19
CA ASP A 21 8.98 -8.38 3.20
C ASP A 21 10.38 -8.89 3.57
N MET A 22 11.31 -7.98 3.77
CA MET A 22 12.71 -8.33 4.09
C MET A 22 12.82 -9.19 5.35
N VAL A 23 12.04 -8.89 6.38
CA VAL A 23 12.03 -9.68 7.62
C VAL A 23 11.22 -10.97 7.45
N GLY A 24 10.15 -10.95 6.68
CA GLY A 24 9.34 -12.12 6.33
C GLY A 24 10.16 -13.25 5.72
N HIS A 25 11.09 -12.90 4.82
CA HIS A 25 12.02 -13.87 4.20
C HIS A 25 12.92 -14.61 5.21
N THR A 26 13.07 -14.13 6.42
CA THR A 26 13.84 -14.82 7.46
C THR A 26 13.11 -16.01 8.07
N GLY A 27 11.79 -16.11 7.94
CA GLY A 27 10.96 -17.11 8.59
C GLY A 27 10.82 -16.91 10.10
N VAL A 28 11.31 -15.81 10.65
CA VAL A 28 11.30 -15.50 12.09
C VAL A 28 10.06 -14.69 12.45
N ILE A 29 8.97 -15.36 12.82
CA ILE A 29 7.66 -14.74 13.09
C ILE A 29 7.73 -13.58 14.11
N PRO A 30 8.41 -13.72 15.29
CA PRO A 30 8.48 -12.60 16.23
C PRO A 30 9.19 -11.36 15.68
N ALA A 31 10.11 -11.52 14.73
CA ALA A 31 10.79 -10.41 14.08
C ALA A 31 9.86 -9.75 13.04
N ALA A 32 9.12 -10.56 12.28
CA ALA A 32 8.14 -10.07 11.33
C ALA A 32 7.02 -9.27 12.01
N VAL A 33 6.51 -9.75 13.15
CA VAL A 33 5.52 -9.01 13.97
C VAL A 33 6.06 -7.62 14.33
N LYS A 34 7.29 -7.54 14.85
CA LYS A 34 7.90 -6.24 15.19
C LYS A 34 8.08 -5.32 13.97
N ALA A 35 8.41 -5.90 12.81
CA ALA A 35 8.55 -5.14 11.58
C ALA A 35 7.20 -4.54 11.14
N VAL A 36 6.12 -5.32 11.19
CA VAL A 36 4.76 -4.88 10.87
C VAL A 36 4.27 -3.83 11.86
N GLU A 37 4.44 -4.03 13.17
CA GLU A 37 4.09 -3.05 14.21
C GLU A 37 4.81 -1.72 13.98
N ARG A 38 6.08 -1.76 13.56
CA ARG A 38 6.83 -0.54 13.26
C ARG A 38 6.30 0.16 12.02
N VAL A 39 5.99 -0.58 10.95
CA VAL A 39 5.40 -0.02 9.73
C VAL A 39 4.02 0.57 10.03
N ASP A 40 3.18 -0.11 10.80
CA ASP A 40 1.86 0.40 11.22
C ASP A 40 1.97 1.76 11.91
N SER A 41 2.91 1.91 12.85
CA SER A 41 3.20 3.19 13.51
C SER A 41 3.59 4.29 12.51
N LEU A 42 4.46 3.97 11.54
CA LEU A 42 4.92 4.94 10.53
C LEU A 42 3.82 5.31 9.51
N VAL A 43 2.95 4.36 9.21
CA VAL A 43 1.75 4.61 8.39
C VAL A 43 0.80 5.55 9.14
N GLY A 44 0.64 5.38 10.46
CA GLY A 44 -0.12 6.32 11.29
C GLY A 44 0.40 7.76 11.20
N ASP A 45 1.73 7.94 11.26
CA ASP A 45 2.38 9.26 11.10
C ASP A 45 2.12 9.83 9.69
N ALA A 46 2.17 8.99 8.65
CA ALA A 46 1.88 9.40 7.27
C ALA A 46 0.41 9.81 7.09
N VAL A 47 -0.52 9.05 7.65
CA VAL A 47 -1.96 9.36 7.64
C VAL A 47 -2.23 10.72 8.28
N GLN A 48 -1.61 10.99 9.43
CA GLN A 48 -1.78 12.28 10.09
C GLN A 48 -1.20 13.42 9.25
N ALA A 49 0.01 13.24 8.69
CA ALA A 49 0.64 14.24 7.86
C ALA A 49 -0.17 14.58 6.60
N ILE A 50 -0.76 13.56 5.95
CA ILE A 50 -1.63 13.75 4.77
C ILE A 50 -2.90 14.51 5.14
N LYS A 51 -3.52 14.20 6.28
CA LYS A 51 -4.69 14.94 6.77
C LYS A 51 -4.38 16.39 7.08
N ASP A 52 -3.19 16.68 7.63
CA ASP A 52 -2.74 18.03 7.96
C ASP A 52 -2.62 18.93 6.71
N VAL A 53 -2.39 18.35 5.53
CA VAL A 53 -2.25 19.07 4.25
C VAL A 53 -3.43 18.88 3.30
N ASP A 54 -4.51 18.25 3.78
CA ASP A 54 -5.70 17.91 2.98
C ASP A 54 -5.38 17.08 1.71
N GLY A 55 -4.35 16.24 1.80
CA GLY A 55 -3.94 15.33 0.74
C GLY A 55 -4.71 14.01 0.78
N VAL A 56 -4.49 13.17 -0.24
CA VAL A 56 -5.04 11.82 -0.34
C VAL A 56 -3.92 10.79 -0.24
N LEU A 57 -4.14 9.69 0.48
CA LEU A 57 -3.14 8.63 0.66
C LEU A 57 -3.71 7.29 0.18
N PHE A 58 -2.91 6.59 -0.64
CA PHE A 58 -3.09 5.18 -0.96
C PHE A 58 -2.15 4.34 -0.11
N ILE A 59 -2.69 3.30 0.53
CA ILE A 59 -1.91 2.30 1.26
C ILE A 59 -2.17 0.96 0.60
N CYS A 60 -1.14 0.30 0.10
CA CYS A 60 -1.23 -1.01 -0.53
C CYS A 60 0.05 -1.82 -0.29
N ALA A 61 0.02 -3.08 -0.67
CA ALA A 61 1.21 -3.90 -0.84
C ALA A 61 1.34 -4.32 -2.31
N ASP A 62 2.57 -4.57 -2.74
CA ASP A 62 2.88 -5.04 -4.09
C ASP A 62 2.78 -6.56 -4.23
N HIS A 63 2.91 -7.30 -3.13
CA HIS A 63 2.72 -8.75 -3.04
C HIS A 63 2.51 -9.18 -1.58
N GLY A 64 2.13 -10.43 -1.36
CA GLY A 64 2.07 -11.05 -0.06
C GLY A 64 3.41 -11.71 0.33
N ASN A 65 3.70 -11.76 1.61
CA ASN A 65 4.83 -12.46 2.25
C ASN A 65 4.54 -12.71 3.73
N ALA A 66 4.56 -11.65 4.56
CA ALA A 66 4.47 -11.74 6.02
C ALA A 66 3.12 -12.23 6.54
N GLU A 67 2.07 -12.18 5.74
CA GLU A 67 0.75 -12.70 6.11
C GLU A 67 0.71 -14.23 6.16
N GLN A 68 1.68 -14.92 5.53
CA GLN A 68 1.79 -16.36 5.52
C GLN A 68 3.23 -16.80 5.72
N MET A 69 3.67 -16.92 6.96
CA MET A 69 5.04 -17.33 7.32
C MET A 69 5.16 -18.80 7.68
N ILE A 70 4.10 -19.57 7.57
CA ILE A 70 4.07 -21.01 7.79
C ILE A 70 3.45 -21.69 6.58
N ASP A 71 4.11 -22.71 6.09
CA ASP A 71 3.55 -23.65 5.14
C ASP A 71 2.53 -24.54 5.86
N TYR A 72 1.26 -24.44 5.50
CA TYR A 72 0.15 -25.11 6.18
C TYR A 72 0.13 -26.63 5.98
N GLU A 73 0.80 -27.14 4.93
CA GLU A 73 0.87 -28.58 4.67
C GLU A 73 1.99 -29.22 5.47
N THR A 74 3.14 -28.55 5.56
CA THR A 74 4.37 -29.11 6.16
C THR A 74 4.64 -28.63 7.57
N GLY A 75 4.00 -27.53 7.99
CA GLY A 75 4.27 -26.85 9.28
C GLY A 75 5.64 -26.16 9.33
N LYS A 76 6.37 -26.09 8.22
CA LYS A 76 7.70 -25.46 8.16
C LYS A 76 7.59 -23.95 7.89
N PRO A 77 8.66 -23.17 8.14
CA PRO A 77 8.68 -21.77 7.73
C PRO A 77 8.46 -21.60 6.23
N HIS A 78 7.53 -20.72 5.88
CA HIS A 78 7.32 -20.26 4.53
C HIS A 78 7.98 -18.88 4.38
N THR A 79 8.95 -18.76 3.49
CA THR A 79 9.80 -17.56 3.34
C THR A 79 9.74 -16.95 1.94
N ALA A 80 8.81 -17.42 1.11
CA ALA A 80 8.60 -16.93 -0.25
C ALA A 80 7.45 -15.93 -0.30
N HIS A 81 7.34 -15.20 -1.40
CA HIS A 81 6.16 -14.40 -1.70
C HIS A 81 4.94 -15.27 -1.90
N THR A 82 3.77 -14.72 -1.61
CA THR A 82 2.49 -15.36 -1.88
C THR A 82 1.74 -14.63 -3.00
N THR A 83 0.76 -15.29 -3.57
CA THR A 83 -0.21 -14.70 -4.49
C THR A 83 -1.52 -14.31 -3.80
N ASN A 84 -1.52 -14.25 -2.48
CA ASN A 84 -2.67 -13.82 -1.71
C ASN A 84 -3.07 -12.37 -2.08
N PRO A 85 -4.36 -12.05 -2.08
CA PRO A 85 -4.81 -10.68 -2.27
C PRO A 85 -4.17 -9.74 -1.24
N VAL A 86 -3.73 -8.58 -1.73
CA VAL A 86 -3.15 -7.53 -0.89
C VAL A 86 -4.18 -6.43 -0.61
N PRO A 87 -4.07 -5.70 0.51
CA PRO A 87 -4.97 -4.60 0.81
C PRO A 87 -4.75 -3.42 -0.14
N PHE A 88 -5.83 -2.69 -0.42
CA PHE A 88 -5.78 -1.36 -0.99
C PHE A 88 -6.70 -0.45 -0.18
N ILE A 89 -6.14 0.57 0.46
CA ILE A 89 -6.84 1.46 1.38
C ILE A 89 -6.71 2.88 0.86
N LEU A 90 -7.85 3.56 0.74
CA LEU A 90 -7.95 4.97 0.37
C LEU A 90 -8.22 5.80 1.62
N VAL A 91 -7.35 6.77 1.89
CA VAL A 91 -7.42 7.62 3.09
C VAL A 91 -7.59 9.08 2.69
N ASN A 92 -8.47 9.77 3.40
CA ASN A 92 -8.75 11.21 3.26
C ASN A 92 -9.20 11.63 1.85
N ALA A 93 -9.83 10.72 1.10
CA ALA A 93 -10.46 11.04 -0.18
C ALA A 93 -11.89 11.56 0.03
N ASP A 94 -12.45 12.19 -1.00
CA ASP A 94 -13.85 12.62 -1.02
C ASP A 94 -14.77 11.43 -0.65
N PRO A 95 -15.69 11.59 0.32
CA PRO A 95 -16.60 10.52 0.77
C PRO A 95 -17.51 9.95 -0.33
N LYS A 96 -17.63 10.63 -1.48
CA LYS A 96 -18.36 10.12 -2.65
C LYS A 96 -17.67 8.90 -3.28
N TYR A 97 -16.34 8.80 -3.16
CA TYR A 97 -15.57 7.72 -3.76
C TYR A 97 -15.78 6.41 -3.00
N LYS A 98 -16.13 5.38 -3.76
CA LYS A 98 -16.17 3.99 -3.31
C LYS A 98 -15.19 3.19 -4.15
N LEU A 99 -14.62 2.15 -3.57
CA LEU A 99 -13.71 1.26 -4.29
C LEU A 99 -14.47 0.05 -4.82
N ARG A 100 -14.23 -0.29 -6.09
CA ARG A 100 -14.68 -1.57 -6.65
C ARG A 100 -13.85 -2.72 -6.12
N GLU A 101 -14.42 -3.90 -6.13
CA GLU A 101 -13.71 -5.13 -5.83
C GLU A 101 -12.95 -5.67 -7.06
N GLY A 102 -12.03 -6.62 -6.82
CA GLY A 102 -11.34 -7.37 -7.87
C GLY A 102 -10.33 -6.54 -8.67
N GLY A 103 -9.65 -5.59 -8.03
CA GLY A 103 -8.57 -4.83 -8.63
C GLY A 103 -7.25 -5.57 -8.73
N CYS A 104 -6.28 -4.95 -9.41
CA CYS A 104 -4.90 -5.41 -9.48
C CYS A 104 -3.93 -4.20 -9.42
N LEU A 105 -2.63 -4.47 -9.30
CA LEU A 105 -1.61 -3.41 -9.17
C LEU A 105 -1.61 -2.42 -10.35
N ALA A 106 -1.98 -2.88 -11.56
CA ALA A 106 -2.08 -2.03 -12.74
C ALA A 106 -3.19 -0.96 -12.62
N ASP A 107 -4.11 -1.10 -11.68
CA ASP A 107 -5.23 -0.19 -11.47
C ASP A 107 -4.88 0.99 -10.55
N ILE A 108 -3.75 0.93 -9.84
CA ILE A 108 -3.34 1.95 -8.87
C ILE A 108 -3.07 3.28 -9.57
N ALA A 109 -2.26 3.29 -10.63
CA ALA A 109 -1.93 4.51 -11.35
C ALA A 109 -3.15 5.15 -12.04
N PRO A 110 -4.05 4.40 -12.73
CA PRO A 110 -5.32 4.93 -13.19
C PRO A 110 -6.17 5.58 -12.10
N THR A 111 -6.23 4.96 -10.92
CA THR A 111 -6.97 5.51 -9.78
C THR A 111 -6.37 6.82 -9.28
N LEU A 112 -5.03 6.89 -9.24
CA LEU A 112 -4.32 8.11 -8.86
C LEU A 112 -4.62 9.25 -9.86
N LEU A 113 -4.52 8.98 -11.16
CA LEU A 113 -4.80 9.98 -12.19
C LEU A 113 -6.23 10.51 -12.10
N GLU A 114 -7.22 9.62 -11.86
CA GLU A 114 -8.60 10.04 -11.71
C GLU A 114 -8.80 10.97 -10.51
N ILE A 115 -8.20 10.66 -9.35
CA ILE A 115 -8.26 11.55 -8.17
C ILE A 115 -7.61 12.90 -8.45
N MET A 116 -6.52 12.91 -9.22
CA MET A 116 -5.83 14.14 -9.62
C MET A 116 -6.57 14.93 -10.73
N GLY A 117 -7.65 14.38 -11.30
CA GLY A 117 -8.36 14.97 -12.42
C GLY A 117 -7.56 14.97 -13.72
N LEU A 118 -6.61 14.04 -13.88
CA LEU A 118 -5.76 13.89 -15.04
C LEU A 118 -6.29 12.78 -15.97
N GLU A 119 -6.07 12.96 -17.26
CA GLU A 119 -6.48 11.99 -18.27
C GLU A 119 -5.55 10.76 -18.26
N GLN A 120 -6.14 9.56 -18.32
CA GLN A 120 -5.37 8.31 -18.39
C GLN A 120 -4.79 8.12 -19.79
N PRO A 121 -3.46 7.91 -19.94
CA PRO A 121 -2.83 7.59 -21.23
C PRO A 121 -3.35 6.28 -21.81
N ALA A 122 -3.46 6.21 -23.16
CA ALA A 122 -3.97 5.03 -23.86
C ALA A 122 -3.12 3.76 -23.65
N GLU A 123 -1.83 3.93 -23.38
CA GLU A 123 -0.89 2.85 -23.08
C GLU A 123 -1.14 2.20 -21.71
N MET A 124 -1.81 2.90 -20.81
CA MET A 124 -2.13 2.43 -19.47
C MET A 124 -3.37 1.55 -19.51
N THR A 125 -3.20 0.23 -19.37
CA THR A 125 -4.26 -0.78 -19.57
C THR A 125 -5.11 -1.07 -18.33
N GLY A 126 -4.67 -0.64 -17.15
CA GLY A 126 -5.43 -0.76 -15.90
C GLY A 126 -6.68 0.12 -15.92
N LYS A 127 -7.54 -0.07 -14.94
CA LYS A 127 -8.79 0.69 -14.78
C LYS A 127 -8.87 1.24 -13.36
N SER A 128 -9.33 2.47 -13.22
CA SER A 128 -9.55 3.05 -11.90
C SER A 128 -10.34 2.11 -10.98
N LEU A 129 -9.97 2.12 -9.71
CA LEU A 129 -10.67 1.41 -8.63
C LEU A 129 -11.86 2.19 -8.07
N LEU A 130 -12.03 3.44 -8.48
CA LEU A 130 -13.16 4.28 -8.04
C LEU A 130 -14.47 3.87 -8.72
N LEU A 131 -15.59 4.03 -7.98
CA LEU A 131 -16.98 3.84 -8.42
C LEU A 131 -17.70 5.18 -8.42
#